data_17f157cd7e0de1520517c2d57ad5041b
#
_entry.id   17f157cd7e0de1520517c2d57ad5041b
#
_cell.length_a   1.000
_cell.length_b   1.000
_cell.length_c   1.000
_cell.angle_alpha   90.00
_cell.angle_beta   90.00
_cell.angle_gamma   90.00
#
_symmetry.space_group_name_H-M   'P 1'
#
loop_
_entity.id
_entity.type
_entity.pdbx_description
1 polymer ?
#
loop_
_entity_poly.entity_id
_entity_poly.type
_entity_poly.pdbx_seq_one_letter_code
_entity_poly.pdbx_strand_id
1 'polypeptide(L)'
;MYQVVAFLICACCLCACNNEVPQKSAEKSALVVPTKKKDGQALDAKLHPDLVDIQQSHSQIQIELKYTTSANFLGEKLYSKIDKAYLQKDVAARLARVQKALQQTHPGYQLLIYDALRPVTVQQKMWDALDSLRPVERAKFVSNPKNLSLHNMGAALDLTILDAKGNPLDMGAGFDDIRHIAYPIYEDSFLRTGQLTPLQVQNRKLLRSAMQAQGFRQLPTEWWHYNACSREEAKSKYKVFYTENDIFTTPTSN
;
A
#
# COMPACT_ATOMS: atom_id res chain seq x y z
N MET A 1 20.04 -54.86 -14.15
CA MET A 1 18.93 -55.66 -14.75
C MET A 1 17.95 -54.67 -15.36
N TYR A 2 17.85 -54.71 -16.67
CA TYR A 2 17.06 -53.83 -17.53
C TYR A 2 15.56 -54.04 -17.37
N GLN A 3 14.77 -52.97 -17.55
CA GLN A 3 13.60 -53.02 -18.42
C GLN A 3 13.20 -51.63 -18.89
N VAL A 4 13.39 -51.44 -20.19
CA VAL A 4 12.86 -50.41 -21.07
C VAL A 4 11.46 -50.87 -21.48
N VAL A 5 10.48 -49.94 -21.41
CA VAL A 5 9.19 -50.13 -22.11
C VAL A 5 8.92 -48.88 -22.94
N ALA A 6 9.06 -49.06 -24.24
CA ALA A 6 8.58 -48.16 -25.28
C ALA A 6 7.22 -48.66 -25.77
N PHE A 7 6.27 -47.78 -26.04
CA PHE A 7 5.07 -47.98 -26.89
C PHE A 7 4.43 -46.62 -27.11
N LEU A 8 3.85 -46.23 -28.13
CA LEU A 8 3.69 -46.54 -29.57
C LEU A 8 2.93 -45.35 -30.13
N ILE A 9 3.38 -44.88 -31.24
CA ILE A 9 2.75 -43.86 -32.07
C ILE A 9 1.50 -44.44 -32.72
N CYS A 10 0.37 -43.76 -32.68
CA CYS A 10 -0.75 -44.05 -33.56
C CYS A 10 -1.18 -42.76 -34.26
N ALA A 11 -0.86 -42.71 -35.56
CA ALA A 11 -1.37 -41.71 -36.47
C ALA A 11 -2.66 -42.24 -37.14
N CYS A 12 -3.72 -41.49 -37.13
CA CYS A 12 -4.84 -41.68 -38.07
C CYS A 12 -5.43 -40.34 -38.48
N CYS A 13 -5.12 -39.98 -39.64
CA CYS A 13 -5.97 -39.65 -40.81
C CYS A 13 -7.10 -38.63 -40.70
N LEU A 14 -6.85 -37.63 -41.49
CA LEU A 14 -7.71 -36.63 -42.15
C LEU A 14 -9.11 -37.14 -42.56
N CYS A 15 -10.13 -36.31 -42.29
CA CYS A 15 -11.25 -36.11 -43.22
C CYS A 15 -11.73 -34.66 -43.11
N ALA A 16 -11.50 -33.93 -44.19
CA ALA A 16 -12.07 -32.61 -44.43
C ALA A 16 -13.54 -32.77 -44.90
N CYS A 17 -14.44 -32.03 -44.30
CA CYS A 17 -15.73 -31.74 -44.91
C CYS A 17 -15.99 -30.24 -44.81
N ASN A 18 -15.86 -29.55 -45.94
CA ASN A 18 -16.36 -28.20 -46.17
C ASN A 18 -17.89 -28.25 -46.17
N ASN A 19 -18.51 -27.42 -45.35
CA ASN A 19 -19.88 -26.97 -45.55
C ASN A 19 -19.93 -25.46 -45.40
N GLU A 20 -19.95 -24.78 -46.54
CA GLU A 20 -20.30 -23.35 -46.64
C GLU A 20 -21.80 -23.20 -46.39
N VAL A 21 -22.13 -22.32 -45.43
CA VAL A 21 -23.52 -21.83 -45.21
C VAL A 21 -23.49 -20.32 -45.47
N PRO A 22 -24.47 -19.80 -46.28
CA PRO A 22 -24.41 -18.44 -46.81
C PRO A 22 -24.73 -17.39 -45.70
N GLN A 23 -23.90 -16.37 -45.65
CA GLN A 23 -24.07 -15.16 -44.86
C GLN A 23 -25.27 -14.36 -45.35
N LYS A 24 -26.30 -14.29 -44.52
CA LYS A 24 -27.43 -13.34 -44.67
C LYS A 24 -27.06 -12.07 -43.90
N SER A 25 -26.81 -10.99 -44.61
CA SER A 25 -26.66 -9.64 -44.08
C SER A 25 -27.95 -9.20 -43.36
N ALA A 26 -27.85 -8.98 -42.06
CA ALA A 26 -28.89 -8.31 -41.28
C ALA A 26 -28.36 -6.91 -40.90
N GLU A 27 -28.94 -5.90 -41.56
CA GLU A 27 -28.86 -4.51 -41.14
C GLU A 27 -29.37 -4.40 -39.69
N LYS A 28 -28.51 -4.03 -38.76
CA LYS A 28 -28.90 -3.62 -37.43
C LYS A 28 -29.11 -2.12 -37.40
N SER A 29 -30.39 -1.74 -37.44
CA SER A 29 -30.89 -0.45 -37.03
C SER A 29 -30.32 -0.08 -35.64
N ALA A 30 -29.53 0.98 -35.58
CA ALA A 30 -29.00 1.53 -34.32
C ALA A 30 -30.14 2.20 -33.54
N LEU A 31 -30.63 1.58 -32.49
CA LEU A 31 -31.43 2.22 -31.47
C LEU A 31 -30.55 3.25 -30.74
N VAL A 32 -30.78 4.54 -31.03
CA VAL A 32 -30.22 5.65 -30.27
C VAL A 32 -30.89 5.66 -28.91
N VAL A 33 -30.21 5.12 -27.89
CA VAL A 33 -30.60 5.28 -26.48
C VAL A 33 -30.23 6.69 -26.07
N PRO A 34 -31.14 7.54 -25.60
CA PRO A 34 -30.79 8.87 -25.12
C PRO A 34 -29.98 8.70 -23.84
N THR A 35 -28.70 9.06 -23.89
CA THR A 35 -27.84 9.20 -22.69
C THR A 35 -28.40 10.33 -21.85
N LYS A 36 -29.05 10.01 -20.73
CA LYS A 36 -29.35 10.96 -19.67
C LYS A 36 -28.02 11.56 -19.22
N LYS A 37 -27.80 12.84 -19.55
CA LYS A 37 -26.79 13.67 -18.88
C LYS A 37 -27.09 13.63 -17.38
N LYS A 38 -26.22 13.02 -16.60
CA LYS A 38 -26.14 13.26 -15.17
C LYS A 38 -25.53 14.65 -15.00
N ASP A 39 -26.38 15.67 -14.92
CA ASP A 39 -26.02 16.96 -14.35
C ASP A 39 -25.85 16.78 -12.83
N GLY A 40 -24.68 16.33 -12.45
CA GLY A 40 -24.14 16.44 -11.11
C GLY A 40 -22.81 17.10 -11.30
N GLN A 41 -22.74 18.43 -11.17
CA GLN A 41 -21.50 19.14 -10.94
C GLN A 41 -20.83 18.48 -9.75
N ALA A 42 -19.80 17.65 -10.00
CA ALA A 42 -18.84 17.30 -8.99
C ALA A 42 -18.21 18.63 -8.59
N LEU A 43 -18.64 19.20 -7.45
CA LEU A 43 -17.94 20.28 -6.80
C LEU A 43 -16.47 19.86 -6.73
N ASP A 44 -15.57 20.62 -7.31
CA ASP A 44 -14.13 20.36 -7.33
C ASP A 44 -13.62 20.33 -5.88
N ALA A 45 -13.69 19.14 -5.28
CA ALA A 45 -13.25 18.94 -3.91
C ALA A 45 -11.72 19.12 -3.88
N LYS A 46 -11.27 20.18 -3.19
CA LYS A 46 -9.84 20.47 -3.04
C LYS A 46 -9.26 19.65 -1.90
N LEU A 47 -8.02 19.19 -2.07
CA LEU A 47 -7.25 18.56 -0.98
C LEU A 47 -7.17 19.52 0.21
N HIS A 48 -7.32 18.97 1.43
CA HIS A 48 -7.17 19.73 2.68
C HIS A 48 -5.84 20.50 2.67
N PRO A 49 -5.82 21.80 3.06
CA PRO A 49 -4.65 22.67 2.89
C PRO A 49 -3.40 22.21 3.64
N ASP A 50 -3.53 21.42 4.70
CA ASP A 50 -2.39 20.89 5.46
C ASP A 50 -1.75 19.67 4.82
N LEU A 51 -2.44 19.03 3.88
CA LEU A 51 -1.99 17.82 3.21
C LEU A 51 -1.32 18.11 1.87
N VAL A 52 -0.48 17.17 1.47
CA VAL A 52 0.06 17.09 0.11
C VAL A 52 -0.12 15.67 -0.44
N ASP A 53 -0.37 15.58 -1.73
CA ASP A 53 -0.23 14.37 -2.52
C ASP A 53 1.27 14.12 -2.77
N ILE A 54 1.77 13.00 -2.28
CA ILE A 54 3.20 12.67 -2.35
C ILE A 54 3.66 12.54 -3.78
N GLN A 55 2.90 11.89 -4.66
CA GLN A 55 3.33 11.71 -6.05
C GLN A 55 3.32 13.02 -6.83
N GLN A 56 2.37 13.91 -6.55
CA GLN A 56 2.32 15.22 -7.18
C GLN A 56 3.51 16.10 -6.76
N SER A 57 3.90 16.02 -5.49
CA SER A 57 5.00 16.84 -4.94
C SER A 57 6.39 16.20 -5.13
N HIS A 58 6.47 14.86 -5.21
CA HIS A 58 7.71 14.08 -5.25
C HIS A 58 7.53 12.82 -6.12
N SER A 59 7.49 13.00 -7.44
CA SER A 59 7.20 11.96 -8.43
C SER A 59 8.16 10.75 -8.42
N GLN A 60 9.32 10.86 -7.79
CA GLN A 60 10.27 9.75 -7.63
C GLN A 60 9.88 8.77 -6.50
N ILE A 61 8.92 9.14 -5.64
CA ILE A 61 8.38 8.25 -4.62
C ILE A 61 7.20 7.49 -5.23
N GLN A 62 7.27 6.16 -5.21
CA GLN A 62 6.22 5.31 -5.76
C GLN A 62 5.16 5.02 -4.70
N ILE A 63 3.94 4.71 -5.15
CA ILE A 63 2.84 4.28 -4.27
C ILE A 63 2.22 2.97 -4.76
N GLU A 64 1.87 2.13 -3.82
CA GLU A 64 1.07 0.91 -4.00
C GLU A 64 0.18 0.76 -2.77
N LEU A 65 -0.83 1.63 -2.65
CA LEU A 65 -1.71 1.65 -1.47
C LEU A 65 -2.44 0.32 -1.30
N LYS A 66 -2.03 -0.49 -0.33
CA LYS A 66 -2.53 -1.85 -0.13
C LYS A 66 -4.01 -1.90 0.23
N TYR A 67 -4.53 -0.87 0.88
CA TYR A 67 -5.93 -0.81 1.30
C TYR A 67 -6.89 -0.29 0.21
N THR A 68 -6.37 0.05 -0.97
CA THR A 68 -7.19 0.34 -2.16
C THR A 68 -7.65 -0.92 -2.90
N THR A 69 -7.09 -2.07 -2.56
CA THR A 69 -7.40 -3.38 -3.15
C THR A 69 -7.64 -4.41 -2.04
N SER A 70 -7.90 -5.65 -2.41
CA SER A 70 -7.98 -6.79 -1.48
C SER A 70 -6.61 -7.40 -1.13
N ALA A 71 -5.50 -6.85 -1.65
CA ALA A 71 -4.14 -7.35 -1.38
C ALA A 71 -3.59 -6.82 -0.03
N ASN A 72 -4.35 -7.05 1.05
CA ASN A 72 -4.02 -6.70 2.44
C ASN A 72 -4.48 -7.82 3.39
N PHE A 73 -4.17 -7.71 4.69
CA PHE A 73 -4.43 -8.76 5.67
C PHE A 73 -5.92 -9.08 5.89
N LEU A 74 -6.85 -8.18 5.50
CA LEU A 74 -8.29 -8.40 5.61
C LEU A 74 -8.89 -9.03 4.35
N GLY A 75 -8.17 -9.04 3.22
CA GLY A 75 -8.68 -9.57 1.96
C GLY A 75 -9.78 -8.73 1.30
N GLU A 76 -9.97 -7.48 1.72
CA GLU A 76 -11.00 -6.58 1.19
C GLU A 76 -10.50 -5.15 0.96
N LYS A 77 -11.17 -4.42 0.07
CA LYS A 77 -10.90 -3.00 -0.18
C LYS A 77 -11.45 -2.16 0.98
N LEU A 78 -10.55 -1.40 1.65
CA LEU A 78 -10.91 -0.54 2.77
C LEU A 78 -11.10 0.92 2.38
N TYR A 79 -10.31 1.43 1.43
CA TYR A 79 -10.43 2.80 0.91
C TYR A 79 -11.48 2.88 -0.19
N SER A 80 -12.38 3.86 -0.10
CA SER A 80 -13.41 4.11 -1.10
C SER A 80 -13.08 5.31 -2.00
N LYS A 81 -12.41 6.32 -1.45
CA LYS A 81 -12.07 7.60 -2.10
C LYS A 81 -10.57 7.90 -2.12
N ILE A 82 -9.79 7.27 -1.23
CA ILE A 82 -8.34 7.43 -1.17
C ILE A 82 -7.72 6.55 -2.25
N ASP A 83 -7.07 7.16 -3.22
CA ASP A 83 -6.30 6.52 -4.30
C ASP A 83 -4.85 7.04 -4.37
N LYS A 84 -4.48 7.97 -3.48
CA LYS A 84 -3.18 8.63 -3.41
C LYS A 84 -2.64 8.64 -1.98
N ALA A 85 -1.32 8.73 -1.85
CA ALA A 85 -0.67 8.86 -0.55
C ALA A 85 -0.65 10.32 -0.10
N TYR A 86 -1.41 10.63 0.96
CA TYR A 86 -1.47 11.97 1.56
C TYR A 86 -0.67 12.02 2.86
N LEU A 87 0.14 13.06 3.04
CA LEU A 87 0.88 13.34 4.27
C LEU A 87 0.77 14.82 4.64
N GLN A 88 1.07 15.14 5.91
CA GLN A 88 1.32 16.51 6.33
C GLN A 88 2.49 17.11 5.53
N LYS A 89 2.44 18.40 5.23
CA LYS A 89 3.44 19.09 4.39
C LYS A 89 4.87 18.91 4.89
N ASP A 90 5.09 19.04 6.18
CA ASP A 90 6.43 18.90 6.77
C ASP A 90 6.90 17.44 6.83
N VAL A 91 5.97 16.49 6.98
CA VAL A 91 6.26 15.04 6.92
C VAL A 91 6.66 14.66 5.49
N ALA A 92 5.92 15.14 4.49
CA ALA A 92 6.22 14.93 3.07
C ALA A 92 7.60 15.52 2.70
N ALA A 93 7.90 16.73 3.16
CA ALA A 93 9.20 17.36 2.93
C ALA A 93 10.37 16.57 3.55
N ARG A 94 10.15 15.93 4.71
CA ARG A 94 11.14 15.02 5.31
C ARG A 94 11.32 13.74 4.49
N LEU A 95 10.21 13.15 4.04
CA LEU A 95 10.24 11.94 3.21
C LEU A 95 10.98 12.18 1.88
N ALA A 96 10.81 13.35 1.28
CA ALA A 96 11.56 13.75 0.09
C ALA A 96 13.08 13.79 0.33
N ARG A 97 13.51 14.22 1.53
CA ARG A 97 14.94 14.15 1.89
C ARG A 97 15.44 12.73 2.08
N VAL A 98 14.58 11.81 2.61
CA VAL A 98 14.91 10.37 2.65
C VAL A 98 15.15 9.85 1.24
N GLN A 99 14.22 10.11 0.31
CA GLN A 99 14.35 9.68 -1.10
C GLN A 99 15.61 10.21 -1.73
N LYS A 100 15.89 11.51 -1.56
CA LYS A 100 17.11 12.15 -2.10
C LYS A 100 18.39 11.51 -1.54
N ALA A 101 18.47 11.29 -0.23
CA ALA A 101 19.62 10.68 0.41
C ALA A 101 19.81 9.22 -0.01
N LEU A 102 18.71 8.46 -0.13
CA LEU A 102 18.74 7.08 -0.62
C LEU A 102 19.35 7.00 -2.02
N GLN A 103 18.95 7.88 -2.93
CA GLN A 103 19.47 7.89 -4.31
C GLN A 103 20.95 8.31 -4.41
N GLN A 104 21.45 9.09 -3.46
CA GLN A 104 22.87 9.45 -3.41
C GLN A 104 23.75 8.24 -3.11
N THR A 105 23.28 7.31 -2.28
CA THR A 105 24.03 6.11 -1.88
C THR A 105 23.68 4.88 -2.71
N HIS A 106 22.45 4.82 -3.24
CA HIS A 106 21.89 3.74 -4.03
C HIS A 106 21.18 4.31 -5.28
N PRO A 107 21.93 4.65 -6.34
CA PRO A 107 21.36 5.22 -7.56
C PRO A 107 20.26 4.32 -8.14
N GLY A 108 19.13 4.92 -8.49
CA GLY A 108 17.96 4.22 -9.03
C GLY A 108 17.01 3.61 -7.98
N TYR A 109 17.38 3.59 -6.69
CA TYR A 109 16.48 3.12 -5.64
C TYR A 109 15.39 4.14 -5.34
N GLN A 110 14.18 3.65 -5.06
CA GLN A 110 13.01 4.48 -4.79
C GLN A 110 12.26 4.00 -3.54
N LEU A 111 11.64 4.91 -2.82
CA LEU A 111 10.68 4.55 -1.78
C LEU A 111 9.37 4.11 -2.43
N LEU A 112 8.72 3.09 -1.87
CA LEU A 112 7.39 2.62 -2.25
C LEU A 112 6.47 2.67 -1.04
N ILE A 113 5.44 3.51 -1.08
CA ILE A 113 4.48 3.70 0.01
C ILE A 113 3.34 2.68 -0.12
N TYR A 114 3.09 1.94 0.95
CA TYR A 114 1.99 0.99 1.10
C TYR A 114 0.77 1.61 1.78
N ASP A 115 0.99 2.54 2.73
CA ASP A 115 -0.05 3.31 3.39
C ASP A 115 0.50 4.64 3.95
N ALA A 116 -0.37 5.66 4.04
CA ALA A 116 -0.01 6.98 4.55
C ALA A 116 -1.14 7.52 5.46
N LEU A 117 -1.84 8.59 5.07
CA LEU A 117 -2.99 9.04 5.82
C LEU A 117 -4.11 8.00 5.76
N ARG A 118 -4.50 7.49 6.94
CA ARG A 118 -5.57 6.51 7.14
C ARG A 118 -6.62 7.10 8.06
N PRO A 119 -7.85 7.38 7.58
CA PRO A 119 -8.92 7.92 8.43
C PRO A 119 -9.28 6.99 9.60
N VAL A 120 -9.78 7.59 10.68
CA VAL A 120 -10.19 6.84 11.89
C VAL A 120 -11.24 5.78 11.58
N THR A 121 -12.20 6.06 10.67
CA THR A 121 -13.22 5.09 10.27
C THR A 121 -12.65 3.86 9.58
N VAL A 122 -11.57 4.01 8.81
CA VAL A 122 -10.85 2.87 8.20
C VAL A 122 -10.08 2.10 9.28
N GLN A 123 -9.39 2.79 10.16
CA GLN A 123 -8.73 2.17 11.32
C GLN A 123 -9.72 1.38 12.20
N GLN A 124 -10.96 1.89 12.38
CA GLN A 124 -12.01 1.19 13.11
C GLN A 124 -12.43 -0.11 12.42
N LYS A 125 -12.61 -0.10 11.09
CA LYS A 125 -12.90 -1.33 10.32
C LYS A 125 -11.81 -2.39 10.50
N MET A 126 -10.54 -1.98 10.43
CA MET A 126 -9.40 -2.88 10.66
C MET A 126 -9.43 -3.47 12.09
N TRP A 127 -9.73 -2.64 13.08
CA TRP A 127 -9.83 -3.06 14.47
C TRP A 127 -10.97 -4.05 14.70
N ASP A 128 -12.13 -3.79 14.10
CA ASP A 128 -13.32 -4.63 14.23
C ASP A 128 -13.17 -5.98 13.51
N ALA A 129 -12.46 -5.99 12.38
CA ALA A 129 -12.16 -7.23 11.66
C ALA A 129 -11.27 -8.23 12.46
N LEU A 130 -10.60 -7.76 13.49
CA LEU A 130 -9.80 -8.57 14.42
C LEU A 130 -10.58 -8.93 15.70
N ASP A 131 -11.92 -8.96 15.69
CA ASP A 131 -12.77 -9.13 16.87
C ASP A 131 -12.60 -10.48 17.58
N SER A 132 -12.12 -11.50 16.87
CA SER A 132 -11.72 -12.80 17.43
C SER A 132 -10.52 -12.69 18.40
N LEU A 133 -9.73 -11.61 18.32
CA LEU A 133 -8.61 -11.37 19.23
C LEU A 133 -9.04 -10.47 20.40
N ARG A 134 -8.45 -10.72 21.57
CA ARG A 134 -8.63 -9.80 22.71
C ARG A 134 -8.05 -8.40 22.39
N PRO A 135 -8.61 -7.32 22.92
CA PRO A 135 -8.17 -5.94 22.61
C PRO A 135 -6.66 -5.70 22.79
N VAL A 136 -6.03 -6.31 23.81
CA VAL A 136 -4.59 -6.21 24.05
C VAL A 136 -3.75 -6.89 22.95
N GLU A 137 -4.30 -7.91 22.32
CA GLU A 137 -3.65 -8.61 21.21
C GLU A 137 -3.87 -7.89 19.89
N ARG A 138 -5.10 -7.38 19.63
CA ARG A 138 -5.38 -6.51 18.48
C ARG A 138 -4.45 -5.32 18.42
N ALA A 139 -4.18 -4.69 19.57
CA ALA A 139 -3.34 -3.50 19.67
C ALA A 139 -1.88 -3.74 19.22
N LYS A 140 -1.46 -4.99 19.05
CA LYS A 140 -0.15 -5.33 18.48
C LYS A 140 -0.12 -5.21 16.95
N PHE A 141 -1.28 -5.24 16.28
CA PHE A 141 -1.44 -5.26 14.83
C PHE A 141 -2.09 -3.99 14.29
N VAL A 142 -3.07 -3.48 15.02
CA VAL A 142 -3.80 -2.25 14.67
C VAL A 142 -3.92 -1.41 15.92
N SER A 143 -3.47 -0.17 15.89
CA SER A 143 -3.64 0.76 17.01
C SER A 143 -5.12 0.91 17.36
N ASN A 144 -5.46 0.87 18.65
CA ASN A 144 -6.84 1.10 19.09
C ASN A 144 -7.34 2.46 18.58
N PRO A 145 -8.44 2.52 17.81
CA PRO A 145 -8.96 3.77 17.24
C PRO A 145 -9.24 4.86 18.29
N LYS A 146 -9.61 4.46 19.51
CA LYS A 146 -9.82 5.39 20.65
C LYS A 146 -8.55 6.16 21.05
N ASN A 147 -7.38 5.57 20.83
CA ASN A 147 -6.09 6.18 21.16
C ASN A 147 -5.52 7.01 20.00
N LEU A 148 -6.12 6.89 18.82
CA LEU A 148 -5.66 7.41 17.54
C LEU A 148 -4.30 6.83 17.10
N SER A 149 -4.11 6.71 15.80
CA SER A 149 -2.83 6.41 15.15
C SER A 149 -2.26 7.69 14.53
N LEU A 150 -0.95 7.75 14.33
CA LEU A 150 -0.36 8.86 13.60
C LEU A 150 -0.77 8.84 12.11
N HIS A 151 -1.15 7.69 11.57
CA HIS A 151 -1.80 7.62 10.25
C HIS A 151 -3.08 8.46 10.17
N ASN A 152 -3.85 8.55 11.27
CA ASN A 152 -5.09 9.34 11.30
C ASN A 152 -4.85 10.85 11.19
N MET A 153 -3.60 11.27 11.29
CA MET A 153 -3.15 12.66 11.22
C MET A 153 -2.20 12.93 10.03
N GLY A 154 -1.97 11.94 9.14
CA GLY A 154 -1.00 12.04 8.05
C GLY A 154 0.45 12.21 8.54
N ALA A 155 0.76 11.68 9.72
CA ALA A 155 2.05 11.79 10.39
C ALA A 155 2.75 10.42 10.60
N ALA A 156 2.27 9.37 9.96
CA ALA A 156 2.91 8.07 9.83
C ALA A 156 2.75 7.53 8.41
N LEU A 157 3.61 6.59 8.06
CA LEU A 157 3.58 5.90 6.77
C LEU A 157 4.15 4.50 6.90
N ASP A 158 3.64 3.62 6.03
CA ASP A 158 4.10 2.26 5.83
C ASP A 158 4.75 2.18 4.45
N LEU A 159 6.00 1.70 4.37
CA LEU A 159 6.75 1.73 3.12
C LEU A 159 7.85 0.68 3.04
N THR A 160 8.36 0.50 1.82
CA THR A 160 9.55 -0.27 1.51
C THR A 160 10.47 0.50 0.55
N ILE A 161 11.51 -0.17 0.07
CA ILE A 161 12.43 0.33 -0.96
C ILE A 161 12.29 -0.54 -2.22
N LEU A 162 12.23 0.09 -3.38
CA LEU A 162 12.43 -0.54 -4.68
C LEU A 162 13.91 -0.45 -5.07
N ASP A 163 14.44 -1.53 -5.64
CA ASP A 163 15.75 -1.53 -6.30
C ASP A 163 15.74 -0.73 -7.61
N ALA A 164 16.90 -0.60 -8.26
CA ALA A 164 17.02 0.12 -9.53
C ALA A 164 16.24 -0.53 -10.71
N LYS A 165 15.74 -1.76 -10.54
CA LYS A 165 14.90 -2.45 -11.51
C LYS A 165 13.40 -2.30 -11.21
N GLY A 166 13.05 -1.63 -10.11
CA GLY A 166 11.67 -1.45 -9.66
C GLY A 166 11.12 -2.61 -8.83
N ASN A 167 11.94 -3.54 -8.36
CA ASN A 167 11.49 -4.63 -7.50
C ASN A 167 11.59 -4.24 -6.03
N PRO A 168 10.57 -4.54 -5.20
CA PRO A 168 10.67 -4.37 -3.75
C PRO A 168 11.84 -5.20 -3.18
N LEU A 169 12.63 -4.59 -2.28
CA LEU A 169 13.66 -5.33 -1.57
C LEU A 169 13.03 -6.41 -0.68
N ASP A 170 13.63 -7.59 -0.67
CA ASP A 170 13.20 -8.69 0.20
C ASP A 170 13.48 -8.34 1.67
N MET A 171 12.42 -8.16 2.45
CA MET A 171 12.46 -7.84 3.88
C MET A 171 12.29 -9.09 4.78
N GLY A 172 12.15 -10.29 4.18
CA GLY A 172 11.98 -11.56 4.91
C GLY A 172 10.61 -11.75 5.55
N ALA A 173 9.74 -10.77 5.47
CA ALA A 173 8.34 -10.81 5.86
C ALA A 173 7.55 -9.83 4.99
N GLY A 174 6.33 -10.18 4.62
CA GLY A 174 5.45 -9.30 3.85
C GLY A 174 5.00 -8.08 4.64
N PHE A 175 4.39 -7.13 3.93
CA PHE A 175 3.61 -6.06 4.54
C PHE A 175 2.39 -6.69 5.27
N ASP A 176 2.01 -6.13 6.40
CA ASP A 176 0.93 -6.65 7.26
C ASP A 176 1.15 -8.07 7.82
N ASP A 177 2.36 -8.61 7.74
CA ASP A 177 2.65 -9.91 8.37
C ASP A 177 2.61 -9.78 9.90
N ILE A 178 1.59 -10.39 10.51
CA ILE A 178 1.34 -10.36 11.95
C ILE A 178 2.30 -11.23 12.78
N ARG A 179 3.10 -12.06 12.12
CA ARG A 179 4.06 -12.96 12.80
C ARG A 179 5.26 -12.17 13.33
N HIS A 180 5.89 -12.70 14.36
CA HIS A 180 7.08 -12.08 14.97
C HIS A 180 8.24 -11.90 14.00
N ILE A 181 8.26 -12.64 12.89
CA ILE A 181 9.28 -12.46 11.85
C ILE A 181 9.28 -11.04 11.25
N ALA A 182 8.17 -10.31 11.32
CA ALA A 182 8.07 -8.92 10.90
C ALA A 182 8.66 -7.92 11.92
N TYR A 183 8.98 -8.35 13.15
CA TYR A 183 9.36 -7.47 14.25
C TYR A 183 10.85 -7.08 14.21
N PRO A 184 11.20 -5.81 14.04
CA PRO A 184 12.58 -5.33 14.10
C PRO A 184 13.32 -5.71 15.39
N ILE A 185 12.63 -5.73 16.51
CA ILE A 185 13.20 -6.05 17.81
C ILE A 185 13.81 -7.46 17.88
N TYR A 186 13.41 -8.38 17.00
CA TYR A 186 13.89 -9.76 16.98
C TYR A 186 14.84 -10.07 15.81
N GLU A 187 15.22 -9.08 14.98
CA GLU A 187 16.05 -9.28 13.78
C GLU A 187 17.35 -10.03 14.07
N ASP A 188 18.07 -9.66 15.13
CA ASP A 188 19.32 -10.32 15.50
C ASP A 188 19.11 -11.78 15.94
N SER A 189 17.99 -12.08 16.59
CA SER A 189 17.63 -13.44 16.96
C SER A 189 17.31 -14.28 15.73
N PHE A 190 16.47 -13.74 14.82
CA PHE A 190 16.10 -14.41 13.59
C PHE A 190 17.30 -14.62 12.64
N LEU A 191 18.24 -13.69 12.63
CA LEU A 191 19.49 -13.85 11.89
C LEU A 191 20.33 -15.00 12.46
N ARG A 192 20.49 -15.08 13.78
CA ARG A 192 21.24 -16.15 14.43
C ARG A 192 20.62 -17.54 14.24
N THR A 193 19.29 -17.61 14.15
CA THR A 193 18.55 -18.88 13.98
C THR A 193 18.27 -19.22 12.51
N GLY A 194 18.75 -18.40 11.56
CA GLY A 194 18.58 -18.62 10.12
C GLY A 194 17.15 -18.39 9.61
N GLN A 195 16.27 -17.79 10.41
CA GLN A 195 14.91 -17.42 9.98
C GLN A 195 14.89 -16.16 9.11
N LEU A 196 15.85 -15.26 9.27
CA LEU A 196 16.16 -14.17 8.36
C LEU A 196 17.56 -14.36 7.78
N THR A 197 17.73 -14.07 6.50
CA THR A 197 19.02 -14.04 5.84
C THR A 197 19.77 -12.73 6.17
N PRO A 198 21.11 -12.71 6.06
CA PRO A 198 21.89 -11.48 6.20
C PRO A 198 21.42 -10.35 5.26
N LEU A 199 21.02 -10.68 4.02
CA LEU A 199 20.53 -9.72 3.04
C LEU A 199 19.20 -9.09 3.48
N GLN A 200 18.24 -9.89 3.97
CA GLN A 200 16.96 -9.39 4.48
C GLN A 200 17.15 -8.41 5.65
N VAL A 201 18.04 -8.76 6.59
CA VAL A 201 18.39 -7.85 7.70
C VAL A 201 19.09 -6.59 7.20
N GLN A 202 19.97 -6.70 6.20
CA GLN A 202 20.61 -5.55 5.58
C GLN A 202 19.60 -4.63 4.90
N ASN A 203 18.62 -5.17 4.16
CA ASN A 203 17.56 -4.40 3.52
C ASN A 203 16.71 -3.63 4.55
N ARG A 204 16.33 -4.28 5.65
CA ARG A 204 15.61 -3.62 6.76
C ARG A 204 16.44 -2.50 7.40
N LYS A 205 17.75 -2.75 7.62
CA LYS A 205 18.68 -1.75 8.17
C LYS A 205 18.85 -0.56 7.22
N LEU A 206 18.90 -0.79 5.90
CA LEU A 206 18.94 0.28 4.89
C LEU A 206 17.72 1.19 5.01
N LEU A 207 16.51 0.63 4.98
CA LEU A 207 15.26 1.40 5.13
C LEU A 207 15.25 2.17 6.45
N ARG A 208 15.52 1.48 7.56
CA ARG A 208 15.53 2.08 8.91
C ARG A 208 16.53 3.24 9.02
N SER A 209 17.76 3.05 8.56
CA SER A 209 18.80 4.08 8.62
C SER A 209 18.43 5.30 7.78
N ALA A 210 17.91 5.10 6.56
CA ALA A 210 17.47 6.18 5.70
C ALA A 210 16.34 7.00 6.35
N MET A 211 15.34 6.34 6.94
CA MET A 211 14.22 6.97 7.60
C MET A 211 14.63 7.69 8.89
N GLN A 212 15.44 7.04 9.75
CA GLN A 212 15.90 7.62 11.02
C GLN A 212 16.81 8.83 10.82
N ALA A 213 17.63 8.85 9.76
CA ALA A 213 18.45 10.01 9.41
C ALA A 213 17.63 11.29 9.15
N GLN A 214 16.35 11.15 8.86
CA GLN A 214 15.41 12.27 8.68
C GLN A 214 14.42 12.39 9.86
N GLY A 215 14.70 11.75 11.00
CA GLY A 215 13.91 11.90 12.23
C GLY A 215 12.63 11.08 12.29
N PHE A 216 12.43 10.12 11.39
CA PHE A 216 11.36 9.14 11.53
C PHE A 216 11.71 8.07 12.56
N ARG A 217 10.69 7.49 13.20
CA ARG A 217 10.83 6.49 14.26
C ARG A 217 10.10 5.21 13.86
N GLN A 218 10.84 4.10 13.74
CA GLN A 218 10.27 2.80 13.43
C GLN A 218 9.55 2.21 14.64
N LEU A 219 8.46 1.46 14.41
CA LEU A 219 7.87 0.62 15.45
C LEU A 219 8.74 -0.64 15.69
N PRO A 220 8.81 -1.12 16.94
CA PRO A 220 9.57 -2.34 17.26
C PRO A 220 8.91 -3.62 16.75
N THR A 221 7.65 -3.56 16.32
CA THR A 221 6.81 -4.70 15.89
C THR A 221 6.50 -4.72 14.39
N GLU A 222 6.93 -3.70 13.63
CA GLU A 222 6.59 -3.57 12.21
C GLU A 222 7.80 -2.99 11.46
N TRP A 223 8.40 -3.77 10.54
CA TRP A 223 9.57 -3.32 9.80
C TRP A 223 9.25 -2.18 8.82
N TRP A 224 8.01 -2.09 8.37
CA TRP A 224 7.52 -1.11 7.37
C TRP A 224 7.06 0.22 7.97
N HIS A 225 6.68 0.27 9.26
CA HIS A 225 5.98 1.41 9.88
C HIS A 225 6.92 2.45 10.48
N TYR A 226 6.70 3.71 10.11
CA TYR A 226 7.47 4.86 10.58
C TYR A 226 6.59 6.02 11.01
N ASN A 227 6.76 6.46 12.25
CA ASN A 227 6.15 7.66 12.80
C ASN A 227 7.03 8.89 12.56
N ALA A 228 6.41 10.01 12.18
CA ALA A 228 7.13 11.27 11.98
C ALA A 228 7.50 11.96 13.31
N CYS A 229 6.75 11.73 14.39
CA CYS A 229 6.94 12.34 15.71
C CYS A 229 6.34 11.46 16.81
N SER A 230 6.28 11.94 18.05
CA SER A 230 5.51 11.28 19.11
C SER A 230 4.01 11.47 18.91
N ARG A 231 3.20 10.63 19.56
CA ARG A 231 1.74 10.74 19.49
C ARG A 231 1.24 12.06 20.12
N GLU A 232 1.85 12.48 21.20
CA GLU A 232 1.55 13.73 21.90
C GLU A 232 1.84 14.93 21.00
N GLU A 233 3.01 14.93 20.36
CA GLU A 233 3.39 15.96 19.39
C GLU A 233 2.43 15.97 18.19
N ALA A 234 2.09 14.82 17.64
CA ALA A 234 1.15 14.73 16.52
C ALA A 234 -0.23 15.31 16.89
N LYS A 235 -0.76 14.96 18.07
CA LYS A 235 -2.06 15.48 18.55
C LYS A 235 -2.06 16.99 18.79
N SER A 236 -0.94 17.57 19.17
CA SER A 236 -0.83 19.03 19.37
C SER A 236 -0.64 19.80 18.06
N LYS A 237 -0.09 19.15 17.02
CA LYS A 237 0.35 19.81 15.80
C LYS A 237 -0.58 19.60 14.61
N TYR A 238 -1.25 18.45 14.52
CA TYR A 238 -1.96 18.04 13.33
C TYR A 238 -3.44 17.77 13.60
N LYS A 239 -4.27 18.07 12.61
CA LYS A 239 -5.68 17.69 12.59
C LYS A 239 -5.83 16.18 12.49
N VAL A 240 -6.85 15.63 13.16
CA VAL A 240 -7.30 14.24 12.99
C VAL A 240 -8.30 14.17 11.84
N PHE A 241 -8.10 13.23 10.94
CA PHE A 241 -9.00 12.92 9.82
C PHE A 241 -9.85 11.70 10.20
N TYR A 242 -11.12 11.93 10.49
CA TYR A 242 -12.02 10.87 10.94
C TYR A 242 -12.57 10.03 9.80
N THR A 243 -12.87 10.66 8.65
CA THR A 243 -13.42 10.04 7.46
C THR A 243 -12.61 10.38 6.22
N GLU A 244 -12.81 9.63 5.13
CA GLU A 244 -12.19 9.97 3.85
C GLU A 244 -12.67 11.33 3.31
N ASN A 245 -13.87 11.79 3.70
CA ASN A 245 -14.38 13.10 3.29
C ASN A 245 -13.59 14.25 3.93
N ASP A 246 -13.00 14.07 5.11
CA ASP A 246 -12.25 15.12 5.82
C ASP A 246 -10.94 15.48 5.09
N ILE A 247 -10.48 14.61 4.18
CA ILE A 247 -9.28 14.81 3.37
C ILE A 247 -9.51 15.88 2.30
N PHE A 248 -10.78 16.07 1.91
CA PHE A 248 -11.16 17.00 0.88
C PHE A 248 -12.05 18.11 1.45
N THR A 249 -11.79 19.35 1.06
CA THR A 249 -12.63 20.49 1.40
C THR A 249 -13.58 20.77 0.25
N THR A 250 -14.88 20.85 0.54
CA THR A 250 -15.83 21.45 -0.41
C THR A 250 -15.57 22.94 -0.49
N PRO A 251 -15.57 23.55 -1.68
CA PRO A 251 -15.55 25.01 -1.79
C PRO A 251 -16.75 25.57 -1.00
N THR A 252 -16.49 26.44 -0.03
CA THR A 252 -17.56 27.23 0.57
C THR A 252 -18.14 28.11 -0.53
N SER A 253 -19.40 27.91 -0.90
CA SER A 253 -20.14 28.87 -1.72
C SER A 253 -20.21 30.17 -0.93
N ASN A 254 -19.43 31.16 -1.39
CA ASN A 254 -19.61 32.57 -0.97
C ASN A 254 -20.88 33.10 -1.58
#